data_d2274b0808fbb35b6adfde16b031e326
#
_entry.id   d2274b0808fbb35b6adfde16b031e326
#
_cell.length_a   1.000
_cell.length_b   1.000
_cell.length_c   1.000
_cell.angle_alpha   90.00
_cell.angle_beta   90.00
_cell.angle_gamma   90.00
#
_symmetry.space_group_name_H-M   'P 1'
#
loop_
_entity.id
_entity.type
_entity.pdbx_description
1 polymer ?
#
loop_
_entity_poly.entity_id
_entity_poly.type
_entity_poly.pdbx_seq_one_letter_code
_entity_poly.pdbx_strand_id
1 'polypeptide(L)'
;TAPYYFFGKNEAFAIGGAIPFGMNSRQLTAWMVDGNGTKLMREFYAKYNIVNFLGGNTGAQMGGWFRKEVKSPADIKGLKFRVGGFAGKVIERMGGVPQNIPGGEIYQALEKGTIDAAEWIGPYDDLKLGFNKVAPFYYYPGWWEGSLNLEFYVNQKALDGLSAENKAIVRAAAHEAHVTTQARYDARNPGALKQLVAAKTKVVPFPQTVLDASFKSTMELYADLDKSNPEWKKIYADYRNFQRDQILWFRFAESRFD
;
A
#
# COMPACT_ATOMS: atom_id res chain seq x y z
N THR A 1 -8.07 -5.82 7.82
CA THR A 1 -8.38 -5.30 6.48
C THR A 1 -7.39 -4.22 6.07
N ALA A 2 -7.20 -4.03 4.76
CA ALA A 2 -6.51 -2.85 4.25
C ALA A 2 -7.50 -1.67 4.15
N PRO A 3 -7.22 -0.50 4.75
CA PRO A 3 -8.14 0.64 4.73
C PRO A 3 -8.52 1.10 3.31
N TYR A 4 -7.61 1.04 2.36
CA TYR A 4 -7.86 1.47 0.99
C TYR A 4 -8.95 0.66 0.24
N TYR A 5 -9.35 -0.52 0.73
CA TYR A 5 -10.48 -1.23 0.16
C TYR A 5 -11.81 -0.45 0.27
N PHE A 6 -11.86 0.50 1.20
CA PHE A 6 -13.00 1.39 1.38
C PHE A 6 -12.87 2.73 0.64
N PHE A 7 -11.86 2.85 -0.22
CA PHE A 7 -11.62 4.03 -1.07
C PHE A 7 -12.86 4.49 -1.82
N GLY A 8 -13.66 3.58 -2.36
CA GLY A 8 -14.89 3.90 -3.06
C GLY A 8 -16.01 4.51 -2.19
N LYS A 9 -15.88 4.43 -0.85
CA LYS A 9 -16.80 5.11 0.08
C LYS A 9 -16.32 6.53 0.40
N ASN A 10 -15.04 6.68 0.64
CA ASN A 10 -14.34 7.95 0.85
C ASN A 10 -12.84 7.71 0.70
N GLU A 11 -12.17 8.54 -0.09
CA GLU A 11 -10.75 8.40 -0.37
C GLU A 11 -9.87 8.54 0.87
N ALA A 12 -10.34 9.26 1.90
CA ALA A 12 -9.62 9.43 3.15
C ALA A 12 -9.34 8.11 3.89
N PHE A 13 -10.11 7.04 3.64
CA PHE A 13 -9.80 5.71 4.17
C PHE A 13 -8.38 5.27 3.81
N ALA A 14 -7.92 5.55 2.61
CA ALA A 14 -6.63 5.08 2.14
C ALA A 14 -5.45 5.63 2.95
N ILE A 15 -5.57 6.83 3.55
CA ILE A 15 -4.48 7.46 4.31
C ILE A 15 -4.08 6.59 5.52
N GLY A 16 -5.02 5.90 6.14
CA GLY A 16 -4.73 4.99 7.27
C GLY A 16 -3.93 3.75 6.86
N GLY A 17 -3.98 3.36 5.59
CA GLY A 17 -3.30 2.18 5.05
C GLY A 17 -2.06 2.51 4.24
N ALA A 18 -2.28 2.93 3.01
CA ALA A 18 -1.24 3.31 2.06
C ALA A 18 -1.75 4.33 1.05
N ILE A 19 -0.89 5.25 0.68
CA ILE A 19 -1.10 6.17 -0.43
C ILE A 19 0.15 6.22 -1.32
N PRO A 20 0.02 6.41 -2.63
CA PRO A 20 1.16 6.52 -3.54
C PRO A 20 2.20 7.54 -3.10
N PHE A 21 3.48 7.17 -3.17
CA PHE A 21 4.61 7.95 -2.68
C PHE A 21 4.48 8.38 -1.20
N GLY A 22 3.78 7.56 -0.41
CA GLY A 22 3.55 7.76 1.01
C GLY A 22 4.75 7.37 1.88
N MET A 23 4.50 7.36 3.18
CA MET A 23 5.50 6.99 4.19
C MET A 23 5.85 5.51 4.14
N ASN A 24 7.09 5.18 4.50
CA ASN A 24 7.49 3.79 4.74
C ASN A 24 6.90 3.28 6.08
N SER A 25 7.10 2.00 6.38
CA SER A 25 6.49 1.35 7.55
C SER A 25 6.85 2.00 8.88
N ARG A 26 8.12 2.39 9.07
CA ARG A 26 8.55 3.07 10.32
C ARG A 26 7.96 4.46 10.45
N GLN A 27 7.97 5.22 9.36
CA GLN A 27 7.41 6.57 9.32
C GLN A 27 5.89 6.54 9.56
N LEU A 28 5.18 5.62 8.89
CA LEU A 28 3.74 5.49 9.03
C LEU A 28 3.34 5.01 10.43
N THR A 29 4.07 4.04 10.99
CA THR A 29 3.86 3.59 12.38
C THR A 29 4.12 4.72 13.38
N ALA A 30 5.18 5.51 13.19
CA ALA A 30 5.46 6.66 14.05
C ALA A 30 4.34 7.71 13.99
N TRP A 31 3.82 8.01 12.79
CA TRP A 31 2.68 8.92 12.63
C TRP A 31 1.42 8.40 13.32
N MET A 32 1.14 7.10 13.18
CA MET A 32 -0.06 6.50 13.77
C MET A 32 0.05 6.36 15.29
N VAL A 33 1.21 5.99 15.83
CA VAL A 33 1.35 5.64 17.26
C VAL A 33 1.66 6.84 18.14
N ASP A 34 2.58 7.71 17.69
CA ASP A 34 3.09 8.84 18.47
C ASP A 34 2.77 10.22 17.85
N GLY A 35 2.41 10.25 16.57
CA GLY A 35 1.88 11.43 15.89
C GLY A 35 0.37 11.57 16.00
N ASN A 36 -0.20 12.36 15.09
CA ASN A 36 -1.65 12.61 15.07
C ASN A 36 -2.46 11.52 14.32
N GLY A 37 -1.81 10.54 13.71
CA GLY A 37 -2.45 9.59 12.78
C GLY A 37 -3.65 8.86 13.37
N THR A 38 -3.45 8.16 14.49
CA THR A 38 -4.56 7.43 15.14
C THR A 38 -5.70 8.36 15.55
N LYS A 39 -5.40 9.56 16.06
CA LYS A 39 -6.43 10.53 16.44
C LYS A 39 -7.27 10.95 15.24
N LEU A 40 -6.62 11.37 14.17
CA LEU A 40 -7.27 11.85 12.95
C LEU A 40 -8.09 10.74 12.27
N MET A 41 -7.51 9.54 12.17
CA MET A 41 -8.22 8.41 11.57
C MET A 41 -9.41 7.97 12.43
N ARG A 42 -9.31 7.98 13.75
CA ARG A 42 -10.46 7.68 14.64
C ARG A 42 -11.56 8.71 14.56
N GLU A 43 -11.24 10.00 14.49
CA GLU A 43 -12.23 11.05 14.24
C GLU A 43 -12.98 10.81 12.91
N PHE A 44 -12.25 10.39 11.88
CA PHE A 44 -12.84 10.05 10.58
C PHE A 44 -13.67 8.77 10.65
N TYR A 45 -13.16 7.68 11.21
CA TYR A 45 -13.82 6.37 11.30
C TYR A 45 -15.05 6.38 12.22
N ALA A 46 -15.11 7.28 13.18
CA ALA A 46 -16.28 7.43 14.06
C ALA A 46 -17.58 7.70 13.27
N LYS A 47 -17.51 8.37 12.13
CA LYS A 47 -18.63 8.59 11.20
C LYS A 47 -19.22 7.29 10.63
N TYR A 48 -18.42 6.24 10.66
CA TYR A 48 -18.77 4.89 10.18
C TYR A 48 -18.99 3.90 11.34
N ASN A 49 -19.03 4.40 12.58
CA ASN A 49 -19.16 3.59 13.79
C ASN A 49 -18.02 2.56 13.94
N ILE A 50 -16.81 2.95 13.55
CA ILE A 50 -15.59 2.12 13.57
C ILE A 50 -14.57 2.70 14.53
N VAL A 51 -13.96 1.81 15.33
CA VAL A 51 -12.69 2.04 16.02
C VAL A 51 -11.64 1.15 15.38
N ASN A 52 -10.51 1.74 14.99
CA ASN A 52 -9.41 1.00 14.38
C ASN A 52 -8.32 0.65 15.39
N PHE A 53 -7.65 -0.47 15.14
CA PHE A 53 -6.39 -0.85 15.76
C PHE A 53 -5.43 -1.31 14.67
N LEU A 54 -4.17 -0.84 14.73
CA LEU A 54 -3.13 -1.36 13.86
C LEU A 54 -2.94 -2.85 14.14
N GLY A 55 -3.01 -3.68 13.12
CA GLY A 55 -2.98 -5.13 13.25
C GLY A 55 -2.04 -5.83 12.27
N GLY A 56 -1.24 -5.05 11.53
CA GLY A 56 -0.23 -5.54 10.61
C GLY A 56 0.39 -4.42 9.79
N ASN A 57 1.54 -4.70 9.20
CA ASN A 57 2.16 -3.88 8.17
C ASN A 57 2.93 -4.80 7.22
N THR A 58 2.80 -4.58 5.90
CA THR A 58 3.49 -5.39 4.89
C THR A 58 4.94 -4.97 4.67
N GLY A 59 5.35 -3.83 5.21
CA GLY A 59 6.55 -3.15 4.73
C GLY A 59 6.35 -2.61 3.31
N ALA A 60 7.44 -2.23 2.65
CA ALA A 60 7.41 -1.80 1.25
C ALA A 60 7.00 -2.95 0.33
N GLN A 61 6.14 -2.64 -0.62
CA GLN A 61 5.68 -3.63 -1.60
C GLN A 61 6.43 -3.53 -2.92
N MET A 62 6.29 -4.57 -3.74
CA MET A 62 6.83 -4.61 -5.09
C MET A 62 5.88 -3.93 -6.09
N GLY A 63 6.44 -3.54 -7.22
CA GLY A 63 5.70 -2.90 -8.32
C GLY A 63 4.89 -3.86 -9.20
N GLY A 64 4.80 -5.15 -8.81
CA GLY A 64 3.94 -6.13 -9.45
C GLY A 64 4.54 -6.85 -10.64
N TRP A 65 3.72 -7.70 -11.22
CA TRP A 65 4.03 -8.68 -12.26
C TRP A 65 3.49 -8.22 -13.60
N PHE A 66 4.34 -8.26 -14.62
CA PHE A 66 4.01 -7.81 -15.96
C PHE A 66 4.32 -8.89 -16.99
N ARG A 67 3.40 -9.10 -17.92
CA ARG A 67 3.60 -10.04 -19.05
C ARG A 67 4.55 -9.48 -20.10
N LYS A 68 4.63 -8.15 -20.22
CA LYS A 68 5.51 -7.41 -21.12
C LYS A 68 6.36 -6.41 -20.35
N GLU A 69 7.50 -6.07 -20.92
CA GLU A 69 8.39 -5.06 -20.36
C GLU A 69 7.79 -3.66 -20.49
N VAL A 70 7.91 -2.85 -19.44
CA VAL A 70 7.53 -1.43 -19.40
C VAL A 70 8.80 -0.60 -19.52
N LYS A 71 8.96 0.12 -20.60
CA LYS A 71 10.15 0.94 -20.89
C LYS A 71 9.90 2.44 -20.76
N SER A 72 8.65 2.85 -20.82
CA SER A 72 8.25 4.25 -20.81
C SER A 72 6.81 4.43 -20.31
N PRO A 73 6.36 5.65 -20.01
CA PRO A 73 4.96 5.93 -19.69
C PRO A 73 3.98 5.55 -20.83
N ALA A 74 4.44 5.49 -22.07
CA ALA A 74 3.61 5.09 -23.20
C ALA A 74 3.16 3.63 -23.09
N ASP A 75 3.95 2.76 -22.45
CA ASP A 75 3.62 1.35 -22.27
C ASP A 75 2.53 1.13 -21.20
N ILE A 76 2.19 2.16 -20.42
CA ILE A 76 1.06 2.13 -19.48
C ILE A 76 -0.28 2.36 -20.21
N LYS A 77 -0.27 3.02 -21.38
CA LYS A 77 -1.50 3.31 -22.11
C LYS A 77 -2.18 2.01 -22.57
N GLY A 78 -3.43 1.85 -22.17
CA GLY A 78 -4.24 0.66 -22.47
C GLY A 78 -3.84 -0.60 -21.70
N LEU A 79 -2.83 -0.54 -20.82
CA LEU A 79 -2.39 -1.66 -19.98
C LEU A 79 -3.53 -2.08 -19.05
N LYS A 80 -4.00 -3.30 -19.17
CA LYS A 80 -4.99 -3.88 -18.24
C LYS A 80 -4.26 -4.35 -16.99
N PHE A 81 -4.34 -3.54 -15.96
CA PHE A 81 -3.58 -3.74 -14.74
C PHE A 81 -4.50 -4.04 -13.54
N ARG A 82 -4.38 -5.23 -12.96
CA ARG A 82 -5.04 -5.51 -11.70
C ARG A 82 -4.32 -4.75 -10.59
N VAL A 83 -4.93 -3.67 -10.17
CA VAL A 83 -4.44 -2.77 -9.13
C VAL A 83 -5.62 -2.02 -8.52
N GLY A 84 -5.61 -1.84 -7.20
CA GLY A 84 -6.71 -1.22 -6.48
C GLY A 84 -6.45 0.20 -5.98
N GLY A 85 -7.47 0.80 -5.37
CA GLY A 85 -7.39 2.06 -4.63
C GLY A 85 -6.81 3.23 -5.42
N PHE A 86 -5.94 4.00 -4.78
CA PHE A 86 -5.25 5.15 -5.39
C PHE A 86 -4.37 4.76 -6.57
N ALA A 87 -3.67 3.64 -6.48
CA ALA A 87 -2.82 3.18 -7.57
C ALA A 87 -3.63 3.01 -8.86
N GLY A 88 -4.84 2.43 -8.77
CA GLY A 88 -5.75 2.32 -9.90
C GLY A 88 -6.10 3.67 -10.52
N LYS A 89 -6.40 4.68 -9.68
CA LYS A 89 -6.70 6.04 -10.15
C LYS A 89 -5.51 6.72 -10.82
N VAL A 90 -4.31 6.51 -10.32
CA VAL A 90 -3.09 7.05 -10.95
C VAL A 90 -2.82 6.35 -12.29
N ILE A 91 -2.92 5.03 -12.34
CA ILE A 91 -2.79 4.25 -13.58
C ILE A 91 -3.83 4.69 -14.63
N GLU A 92 -5.08 4.92 -14.21
CA GLU A 92 -6.14 5.44 -15.09
C GLU A 92 -5.77 6.82 -15.68
N ARG A 93 -5.24 7.74 -14.85
CA ARG A 93 -4.75 9.06 -15.33
C ARG A 93 -3.59 8.96 -16.31
N MET A 94 -2.78 7.91 -16.20
CA MET A 94 -1.69 7.62 -17.15
C MET A 94 -2.18 6.92 -18.42
N GLY A 95 -3.49 6.66 -18.53
CA GLY A 95 -4.12 6.01 -19.70
C GLY A 95 -4.17 4.48 -19.61
N GLY A 96 -3.83 3.89 -18.48
CA GLY A 96 -4.01 2.46 -18.22
C GLY A 96 -5.46 2.11 -17.89
N VAL A 97 -5.75 0.82 -17.80
CA VAL A 97 -7.08 0.27 -17.55
C VAL A 97 -7.03 -0.57 -16.27
N PRO A 98 -7.27 0.04 -15.09
CA PRO A 98 -7.26 -0.69 -13.83
C PRO A 98 -8.39 -1.74 -13.81
N GLN A 99 -8.08 -2.90 -13.26
CA GLN A 99 -9.00 -4.02 -13.13
C GLN A 99 -9.14 -4.41 -11.65
N ASN A 100 -10.35 -4.65 -11.20
CA ASN A 100 -10.61 -5.15 -9.85
C ASN A 100 -10.92 -6.65 -9.91
N ILE A 101 -9.89 -7.48 -9.71
CA ILE A 101 -9.98 -8.94 -9.76
C ILE A 101 -9.61 -9.51 -8.38
N PRO A 102 -10.41 -10.43 -7.82
CA PRO A 102 -10.09 -11.13 -6.59
C PRO A 102 -8.75 -11.87 -6.67
N GLY A 103 -8.02 -11.94 -5.55
CA GLY A 103 -6.68 -12.52 -5.50
C GLY A 103 -6.59 -13.93 -6.08
N GLY A 104 -7.57 -14.80 -5.82
CA GLY A 104 -7.61 -16.17 -6.33
C GLY A 104 -7.77 -16.30 -7.85
N GLU A 105 -8.17 -15.23 -8.54
CA GLU A 105 -8.39 -15.22 -10.00
C GLU A 105 -7.21 -14.61 -10.78
N ILE A 106 -6.27 -13.94 -10.11
CA ILE A 106 -5.18 -13.19 -10.74
C ILE A 106 -4.30 -14.11 -11.61
N TYR A 107 -3.91 -15.27 -11.10
CA TYR A 107 -3.06 -16.21 -11.84
C TYR A 107 -3.68 -16.56 -13.18
N GLN A 108 -4.93 -16.99 -13.19
CA GLN A 108 -5.63 -17.37 -14.42
C GLN A 108 -5.84 -16.18 -15.37
N ALA A 109 -6.09 -14.99 -14.83
CA ALA A 109 -6.27 -13.78 -15.62
C ALA A 109 -4.96 -13.38 -16.33
N LEU A 110 -3.80 -13.48 -15.65
CA LEU A 110 -2.48 -13.29 -16.24
C LEU A 110 -2.18 -14.37 -17.29
N GLU A 111 -2.43 -15.65 -16.97
CA GLU A 111 -2.18 -16.79 -17.86
C GLU A 111 -2.95 -16.65 -19.17
N LYS A 112 -4.25 -16.37 -19.10
CA LYS A 112 -5.12 -16.20 -20.27
C LYS A 112 -4.90 -14.87 -21.01
N GLY A 113 -4.18 -13.92 -20.41
CA GLY A 113 -3.97 -12.58 -20.98
C GLY A 113 -5.20 -11.68 -20.94
N THR A 114 -6.16 -11.95 -20.06
CA THR A 114 -7.27 -11.05 -19.81
C THR A 114 -6.82 -9.79 -19.09
N ILE A 115 -5.71 -9.88 -18.34
CA ILE A 115 -4.94 -8.76 -17.81
C ILE A 115 -3.48 -8.86 -18.25
N ASP A 116 -2.81 -7.71 -18.32
CA ASP A 116 -1.40 -7.58 -18.75
C ASP A 116 -0.45 -7.52 -17.55
N ALA A 117 -0.95 -7.06 -16.41
CA ALA A 117 -0.17 -6.89 -15.20
C ALA A 117 -1.04 -7.05 -13.94
N ALA A 118 -0.39 -7.40 -12.83
CA ALA A 118 -1.03 -7.46 -11.51
C ALA A 118 -0.02 -7.10 -10.42
N GLU A 119 -0.46 -6.31 -9.45
CA GLU A 119 0.23 -6.16 -8.18
C GLU A 119 -0.38 -7.09 -7.14
N TRP A 120 0.42 -7.44 -6.11
CA TRP A 120 -0.09 -8.16 -4.95
C TRP A 120 0.54 -7.63 -3.68
N ILE A 121 1.65 -8.18 -3.19
CA ILE A 121 2.33 -7.67 -2.00
C ILE A 121 3.84 -7.62 -2.25
N GLY A 122 4.49 -8.77 -2.23
CA GLY A 122 5.93 -8.87 -2.30
C GLY A 122 6.40 -10.32 -2.45
N PRO A 123 7.71 -10.55 -2.52
CA PRO A 123 8.27 -11.83 -2.91
C PRO A 123 7.74 -13.02 -2.13
N TYR A 124 7.54 -12.87 -0.82
CA TYR A 124 7.11 -13.97 0.06
C TYR A 124 5.71 -14.50 -0.25
N ASP A 125 4.76 -13.62 -0.52
CA ASP A 125 3.40 -14.04 -0.87
C ASP A 125 3.28 -14.34 -2.36
N ASP A 126 3.88 -13.52 -3.22
CA ASP A 126 3.79 -13.62 -4.67
C ASP A 126 4.39 -14.93 -5.20
N LEU A 127 5.50 -15.40 -4.58
CA LEU A 127 6.09 -16.69 -4.89
C LEU A 127 5.10 -17.85 -4.69
N LYS A 128 4.30 -17.81 -3.61
CA LYS A 128 3.30 -18.84 -3.32
C LYS A 128 2.16 -18.86 -4.33
N LEU A 129 1.83 -17.69 -4.88
CA LEU A 129 0.79 -17.52 -5.89
C LEU A 129 1.27 -17.90 -7.30
N GLY A 130 2.58 -18.07 -7.49
CA GLY A 130 3.15 -18.59 -8.72
C GLY A 130 3.13 -17.62 -9.89
N PHE A 131 2.98 -16.32 -9.68
CA PHE A 131 2.87 -15.31 -10.74
C PHE A 131 4.06 -15.28 -11.69
N ASN A 132 5.25 -15.67 -11.23
CA ASN A 132 6.45 -15.80 -12.05
C ASN A 132 6.34 -16.80 -13.21
N LYS A 133 5.37 -17.72 -13.16
CA LYS A 133 5.13 -18.70 -14.21
C LYS A 133 4.35 -18.13 -15.40
N VAL A 134 3.61 -17.04 -15.17
CA VAL A 134 2.67 -16.46 -16.14
C VAL A 134 3.00 -15.01 -16.51
N ALA A 135 3.87 -14.34 -15.72
CA ALA A 135 4.37 -13.00 -15.98
C ALA A 135 5.86 -12.92 -15.63
N PRO A 136 6.76 -12.76 -16.64
CA PRO A 136 8.20 -12.88 -16.41
C PRO A 136 8.87 -11.66 -15.80
N PHE A 137 8.22 -10.48 -15.80
CA PHE A 137 8.81 -9.25 -15.30
C PHE A 137 8.22 -8.92 -13.92
N TYR A 138 9.09 -8.72 -12.92
CA TYR A 138 8.74 -8.35 -11.58
C TYR A 138 9.35 -6.99 -11.25
N TYR A 139 8.51 -5.96 -11.21
CA TYR A 139 8.95 -4.58 -11.08
C TYR A 139 9.12 -4.12 -9.64
N TYR A 140 10.01 -3.12 -9.44
CA TYR A 140 10.18 -2.38 -8.20
C TYR A 140 10.56 -0.91 -8.49
N PRO A 141 10.37 0.00 -7.52
CA PRO A 141 9.62 -0.15 -6.27
C PRO A 141 8.10 -0.15 -6.52
N GLY A 142 7.33 -0.68 -5.55
CA GLY A 142 5.88 -0.47 -5.50
C GLY A 142 5.58 0.96 -5.04
N TRP A 143 5.68 1.94 -5.93
CA TRP A 143 5.56 3.36 -5.61
C TRP A 143 4.20 3.75 -5.01
N TRP A 144 3.20 2.90 -5.15
CA TRP A 144 1.87 3.09 -4.56
C TRP A 144 1.77 2.64 -3.10
N GLU A 145 2.68 1.79 -2.64
CA GLU A 145 2.67 1.23 -1.28
C GLU A 145 4.09 1.14 -0.72
N GLY A 146 4.65 2.27 -0.29
CA GLY A 146 5.90 2.33 0.48
C GLY A 146 5.79 1.57 1.81
N SER A 147 4.57 1.35 2.27
CA SER A 147 4.12 0.40 3.28
C SER A 147 2.60 0.30 3.21
N LEU A 148 2.03 -0.77 3.76
CA LEU A 148 0.60 -0.89 3.96
C LEU A 148 0.29 -1.27 5.40
N ASN A 149 -0.37 -0.38 6.14
CA ASN A 149 -0.99 -0.77 7.41
C ASN A 149 -2.22 -1.62 7.16
N LEU A 150 -2.31 -2.70 7.91
CA LEU A 150 -3.52 -3.50 8.06
C LEU A 150 -4.16 -3.15 9.40
N GLU A 151 -5.48 -3.02 9.41
CA GLU A 151 -6.22 -2.60 10.59
C GLU A 151 -7.30 -3.61 10.97
N PHE A 152 -7.51 -3.77 12.27
CA PHE A 152 -8.73 -4.33 12.81
C PHE A 152 -9.76 -3.22 12.94
N TYR A 153 -10.92 -3.40 12.32
CA TYR A 153 -12.07 -2.53 12.46
C TYR A 153 -13.06 -3.16 13.43
N VAL A 154 -13.30 -2.46 14.51
CA VAL A 154 -14.22 -2.89 15.57
C VAL A 154 -15.40 -1.93 15.62
N ASN A 155 -16.61 -2.48 15.73
CA ASN A 155 -17.80 -1.66 15.97
C ASN A 155 -17.69 -0.91 17.30
N GLN A 156 -17.94 0.40 17.32
CA GLN A 156 -17.79 1.24 18.51
C GLN A 156 -18.62 0.70 19.71
N LYS A 157 -19.90 0.37 19.49
CA LYS A 157 -20.76 -0.14 20.57
C LYS A 157 -20.27 -1.49 21.10
N ALA A 158 -19.78 -2.37 20.21
CA ALA A 158 -19.23 -3.66 20.63
C ALA A 158 -17.98 -3.45 21.48
N LEU A 159 -17.09 -2.53 21.08
CA LEU A 159 -15.91 -2.18 21.87
C LEU A 159 -16.30 -1.57 23.23
N ASP A 160 -17.27 -0.66 23.24
CA ASP A 160 -17.72 0.02 24.47
C ASP A 160 -18.28 -0.97 25.49
N GLY A 161 -18.94 -2.03 25.03
CA GLY A 161 -19.47 -3.13 25.83
C GLY A 161 -18.44 -4.04 26.48
N LEU A 162 -17.16 -3.97 26.08
CA LEU A 162 -16.09 -4.76 26.67
C LEU A 162 -15.64 -4.15 28.02
N SER A 163 -15.18 -5.01 28.94
CA SER A 163 -14.50 -4.57 30.16
C SER A 163 -13.19 -3.82 29.82
N ALA A 164 -12.68 -3.05 30.76
CA ALA A 164 -11.40 -2.35 30.60
C ALA A 164 -10.25 -3.32 30.31
N GLU A 165 -10.25 -4.49 30.95
CA GLU A 165 -9.29 -5.57 30.74
C GLU A 165 -9.35 -6.10 29.30
N ASN A 166 -10.55 -6.43 28.80
CA ASN A 166 -10.72 -6.94 27.44
C ASN A 166 -10.34 -5.88 26.39
N LYS A 167 -10.62 -4.60 26.63
CA LYS A 167 -10.15 -3.50 25.77
C LYS A 167 -8.62 -3.42 25.72
N ALA A 168 -7.96 -3.64 26.87
CA ALA A 168 -6.49 -3.65 26.96
C ALA A 168 -5.91 -4.87 26.20
N ILE A 169 -6.53 -6.04 26.35
CA ILE A 169 -6.13 -7.26 25.63
C ILE A 169 -6.26 -7.07 24.11
N VAL A 170 -7.38 -6.55 23.62
CA VAL A 170 -7.57 -6.27 22.19
C VAL A 170 -6.48 -5.34 21.65
N ARG A 171 -6.16 -4.27 22.41
CA ARG A 171 -5.09 -3.35 22.02
C ARG A 171 -3.72 -4.01 21.97
N ALA A 172 -3.38 -4.77 23.02
CA ALA A 172 -2.09 -5.46 23.10
C ALA A 172 -1.92 -6.49 21.99
N ALA A 173 -2.94 -7.33 21.74
CA ALA A 173 -2.93 -8.32 20.68
C ALA A 173 -2.82 -7.68 19.29
N ALA A 174 -3.48 -6.56 19.06
CA ALA A 174 -3.37 -5.83 17.80
C ALA A 174 -1.96 -5.29 17.57
N HIS A 175 -1.34 -4.69 18.60
CA HIS A 175 0.05 -4.21 18.53
C HIS A 175 1.04 -5.35 18.28
N GLU A 176 0.88 -6.49 18.95
CA GLU A 176 1.70 -7.68 18.71
C GLU A 176 1.57 -8.16 17.26
N ALA A 177 0.34 -8.25 16.76
CA ALA A 177 0.09 -8.63 15.37
C ALA A 177 0.74 -7.66 14.39
N HIS A 178 0.70 -6.35 14.67
CA HIS A 178 1.32 -5.31 13.83
C HIS A 178 2.84 -5.52 13.72
N VAL A 179 3.53 -5.63 14.84
CA VAL A 179 4.99 -5.81 14.87
C VAL A 179 5.39 -7.15 14.25
N THR A 180 4.70 -8.23 14.63
CA THR A 180 5.01 -9.59 14.17
C THR A 180 4.80 -9.74 12.66
N THR A 181 3.74 -9.14 12.12
CA THR A 181 3.45 -9.21 10.68
C THR A 181 4.56 -8.53 9.89
N GLN A 182 4.96 -7.32 10.25
CA GLN A 182 6.04 -6.60 9.59
C GLN A 182 7.37 -7.36 9.68
N ALA A 183 7.77 -7.77 10.87
CA ALA A 183 9.00 -8.55 11.07
C ALA A 183 9.03 -9.82 10.23
N ARG A 184 7.88 -10.48 10.06
CA ARG A 184 7.74 -11.67 9.22
C ARG A 184 7.97 -11.38 7.75
N TYR A 185 7.41 -10.28 7.21
CA TYR A 185 7.66 -9.86 5.82
C TYR A 185 9.12 -9.52 5.61
N ASP A 186 9.70 -8.70 6.47
CA ASP A 186 11.10 -8.28 6.36
C ASP A 186 12.07 -9.47 6.41
N ALA A 187 11.80 -10.45 7.30
CA ALA A 187 12.61 -11.65 7.42
C ALA A 187 12.47 -12.63 6.23
N ARG A 188 11.29 -12.70 5.60
CA ARG A 188 10.99 -13.74 4.60
C ARG A 188 11.10 -13.27 3.15
N ASN A 189 10.87 -12.00 2.88
CA ASN A 189 10.96 -11.44 1.53
C ASN A 189 12.33 -11.66 0.88
N PRO A 190 13.49 -11.47 1.56
CA PRO A 190 14.80 -11.70 0.93
C PRO A 190 15.01 -13.13 0.44
N GLY A 191 14.59 -14.12 1.23
CA GLY A 191 14.70 -15.53 0.85
C GLY A 191 13.80 -15.89 -0.33
N ALA A 192 12.58 -15.36 -0.35
CA ALA A 192 11.65 -15.56 -1.46
C ALA A 192 12.12 -14.86 -2.74
N LEU A 193 12.69 -13.64 -2.63
CA LEU A 193 13.26 -12.93 -3.77
C LEU A 193 14.41 -13.72 -4.41
N LYS A 194 15.30 -14.31 -3.61
CA LYS A 194 16.37 -15.18 -4.11
C LYS A 194 15.82 -16.38 -4.88
N GLN A 195 14.73 -16.99 -4.42
CA GLN A 195 14.07 -18.09 -5.10
C GLN A 195 13.47 -17.65 -6.45
N LEU A 196 12.81 -16.48 -6.50
CA LEU A 196 12.29 -15.91 -7.74
C LEU A 196 13.40 -15.65 -8.75
N VAL A 197 14.53 -15.07 -8.32
CA VAL A 197 15.69 -14.85 -9.17
C VAL A 197 16.27 -16.17 -9.68
N ALA A 198 16.42 -17.17 -8.83
CA ALA A 198 16.87 -18.52 -9.22
C ALA A 198 15.91 -19.18 -10.23
N ALA A 199 14.61 -18.88 -10.14
CA ALA A 199 13.59 -19.31 -11.10
C ALA A 199 13.59 -18.46 -12.41
N LYS A 200 14.62 -17.62 -12.62
CA LYS A 200 14.80 -16.75 -13.79
C LYS A 200 13.74 -15.66 -13.96
N THR A 201 13.09 -15.25 -12.89
CA THR A 201 12.24 -14.06 -12.87
C THR A 201 13.08 -12.83 -13.19
N LYS A 202 12.62 -11.98 -14.09
CA LYS A 202 13.27 -10.71 -14.43
C LYS A 202 12.86 -9.66 -13.42
N VAL A 203 13.65 -9.49 -12.36
CA VAL A 203 13.45 -8.43 -11.35
C VAL A 203 14.07 -7.15 -11.89
N VAL A 204 13.26 -6.14 -12.18
CA VAL A 204 13.67 -4.92 -12.89
C VAL A 204 13.10 -3.67 -12.22
N PRO A 205 13.86 -2.55 -12.19
CA PRO A 205 13.33 -1.29 -11.72
C PRO A 205 12.34 -0.70 -12.71
N PHE A 206 11.32 0.01 -12.23
CA PHE A 206 10.58 0.91 -13.11
C PHE A 206 11.52 1.98 -13.69
N PRO A 207 11.43 2.28 -14.99
CA PRO A 207 12.16 3.41 -15.57
C PRO A 207 11.84 4.72 -14.81
N GLN A 208 12.86 5.57 -14.62
CA GLN A 208 12.68 6.84 -13.93
C GLN A 208 11.56 7.69 -14.56
N THR A 209 11.45 7.67 -15.88
CA THR A 209 10.38 8.39 -16.61
C THR A 209 8.98 7.90 -16.24
N VAL A 210 8.82 6.61 -15.92
CA VAL A 210 7.55 6.05 -15.43
C VAL A 210 7.27 6.52 -14.01
N LEU A 211 8.29 6.49 -13.14
CA LEU A 211 8.17 6.98 -11.76
C LEU A 211 7.82 8.46 -11.73
N ASP A 212 8.47 9.30 -12.55
CA ASP A 212 8.20 10.73 -12.64
C ASP A 212 6.78 11.02 -13.14
N ALA A 213 6.32 10.29 -14.16
CA ALA A 213 4.95 10.42 -14.66
C ALA A 213 3.92 9.98 -13.61
N SER A 214 4.20 8.88 -12.89
CA SER A 214 3.36 8.39 -11.79
C SER A 214 3.29 9.39 -10.64
N PHE A 215 4.44 9.97 -10.26
CA PHE A 215 4.51 11.01 -9.22
C PHE A 215 3.69 12.24 -9.60
N LYS A 216 3.88 12.75 -10.82
CA LYS A 216 3.13 13.90 -11.34
C LYS A 216 1.62 13.63 -11.28
N SER A 217 1.17 12.50 -11.85
CA SER A 217 -0.25 12.12 -11.85
C SER A 217 -0.81 11.94 -10.44
N THR A 218 0.00 11.46 -9.50
CA THR A 218 -0.36 11.34 -8.09
C THR A 218 -0.57 12.71 -7.45
N MET A 219 0.37 13.64 -7.64
CA MET A 219 0.25 14.99 -7.06
C MET A 219 -0.94 15.76 -7.62
N GLU A 220 -1.25 15.60 -8.91
CA GLU A 220 -2.45 16.17 -9.53
C GLU A 220 -3.72 15.57 -8.90
N LEU A 221 -3.76 14.24 -8.69
CA LEU A 221 -4.89 13.58 -8.02
C LEU A 221 -5.09 14.11 -6.59
N TYR A 222 -4.01 14.26 -5.82
CA TYR A 222 -4.09 14.78 -4.46
C TYR A 222 -4.55 16.23 -4.41
N ALA A 223 -4.11 17.06 -5.35
CA ALA A 223 -4.58 18.44 -5.48
C ALA A 223 -6.08 18.54 -5.80
N ASP A 224 -6.62 17.59 -6.57
CA ASP A 224 -8.05 17.52 -6.83
C ASP A 224 -8.84 17.08 -5.59
N LEU A 225 -8.31 16.12 -4.82
CA LEU A 225 -8.91 15.67 -3.57
C LEU A 225 -8.87 16.75 -2.48
N ASP A 226 -7.82 17.56 -2.43
CA ASP A 226 -7.74 18.71 -1.51
C ASP A 226 -8.87 19.74 -1.77
N LYS A 227 -9.40 19.78 -3.00
CA LYS A 227 -10.54 20.66 -3.36
C LYS A 227 -11.90 20.00 -3.08
N SER A 228 -12.00 18.69 -3.30
CA SER A 228 -13.30 17.98 -3.35
C SER A 228 -13.63 17.22 -2.08
N ASN A 229 -12.64 16.85 -1.25
CA ASN A 229 -12.83 16.01 -0.06
C ASN A 229 -12.23 16.67 1.20
N PRO A 230 -13.06 17.31 2.05
CA PRO A 230 -12.57 17.99 3.26
C PRO A 230 -11.90 17.05 4.28
N GLU A 231 -12.36 15.80 4.39
CA GLU A 231 -11.74 14.82 5.28
C GLU A 231 -10.34 14.44 4.79
N TRP A 232 -10.23 14.16 3.49
CA TRP A 232 -8.93 13.95 2.85
C TRP A 232 -7.99 15.12 3.15
N LYS A 233 -8.40 16.32 2.83
CA LYS A 233 -7.59 17.54 2.99
C LYS A 233 -7.07 17.69 4.42
N LYS A 234 -7.96 17.51 5.41
CA LYS A 234 -7.60 17.62 6.84
C LYS A 234 -6.53 16.62 7.22
N ILE A 235 -6.73 15.35 6.90
CA ILE A 235 -5.86 14.25 7.32
C ILE A 235 -4.55 14.29 6.53
N TYR A 236 -4.63 14.50 5.21
CA TYR A 236 -3.47 14.51 4.32
C TYR A 236 -2.52 15.68 4.61
N ALA A 237 -3.02 16.84 5.03
CA ALA A 237 -2.19 17.97 5.41
C ALA A 237 -1.26 17.62 6.60
N ASP A 238 -1.78 16.97 7.63
CA ASP A 238 -1.00 16.51 8.78
C ASP A 238 -0.02 15.40 8.37
N TYR A 239 -0.52 14.38 7.65
CA TYR A 239 0.29 13.28 7.10
C TYR A 239 1.50 13.81 6.31
N ARG A 240 1.28 14.76 5.39
CA ARG A 240 2.32 15.30 4.52
C ARG A 240 3.35 16.14 5.30
N ASN A 241 2.92 16.89 6.30
CA ASN A 241 3.84 17.63 7.16
C ASN A 241 4.74 16.67 7.92
N PHE A 242 4.14 15.65 8.54
CA PHE A 242 4.89 14.62 9.26
C PHE A 242 5.87 13.87 8.32
N GLN A 243 5.42 13.49 7.14
CA GLN A 243 6.27 12.83 6.14
C GLN A 243 7.51 13.65 5.78
N ARG A 244 7.39 14.97 5.59
CA ARG A 244 8.54 15.83 5.29
C ARG A 244 9.59 15.80 6.38
N ASP A 245 9.15 15.89 7.63
CA ASP A 245 10.05 15.86 8.78
C ASP A 245 10.72 14.50 8.92
N GLN A 246 9.99 13.41 8.66
CA GLN A 246 10.53 12.06 8.67
C GLN A 246 11.54 11.83 7.54
N ILE A 247 11.29 12.32 6.33
CA ILE A 247 12.24 12.23 5.21
C ILE A 247 13.54 12.97 5.58
N LEU A 248 13.44 14.14 6.18
CA LEU A 248 14.60 14.89 6.65
C LEU A 248 15.40 14.09 7.69
N TRP A 249 14.71 13.57 8.72
CA TRP A 249 15.35 12.77 9.77
C TRP A 249 16.04 11.51 9.21
N PHE A 250 15.33 10.70 8.43
CA PHE A 250 15.88 9.47 7.87
C PHE A 250 17.07 9.74 6.93
N ARG A 251 17.06 10.84 6.21
CA ARG A 251 18.19 11.25 5.37
C ARG A 251 19.45 11.49 6.17
N PHE A 252 19.34 12.07 7.36
CA PHE A 252 20.48 12.29 8.24
C PHE A 252 20.86 11.03 9.02
N ALA A 253 19.87 10.29 9.55
CA ALA A 253 20.09 9.21 10.48
C ALA A 253 20.48 7.88 9.81
N GLU A 254 19.93 7.58 8.61
CA GLU A 254 20.00 6.22 8.07
C GLU A 254 20.49 6.13 6.61
N SER A 255 20.30 7.13 5.77
CA SER A 255 20.57 7.00 4.32
C SER A 255 22.05 6.80 3.94
N ARG A 256 22.95 6.72 4.89
CA ARG A 256 24.39 6.46 4.69
C ARG A 256 24.86 5.12 5.27
N PHE A 257 23.93 4.30 5.77
CA PHE A 257 24.24 2.95 6.27
C PHE A 257 24.12 1.87 5.18
N ASP A 258 23.49 2.17 4.06
CA ASP A 258 23.24 1.25 2.94
C ASP A 258 24.15 1.56 1.73
#